data_12a21d279dec892f902b6f66eefb2223
#
_entry.id   12a21d279dec892f902b6f66eefb2223
#
_cell.length_a   1.000
_cell.length_b   1.000
_cell.length_c   1.000
_cell.angle_alpha   90.00
_cell.angle_beta   90.00
_cell.angle_gamma   90.00
#
_symmetry.space_group_name_H-M   'P 1'
#
loop_
_entity.id
_entity.type
_entity.pdbx_description
1 polymer ?
#
loop_
_entity_poly.entity_id
_entity_poly.type
_entity_poly.pdbx_seq_one_letter_code
_entity_poly.pdbx_strand_id
1 'polypeptide(L)'
;MELNTNQLAAVHHLNGPCCVIAGAGSGKTAVLTTRIKELINNGVQPQKILAITFSQKATAEMGSRIKLLVGEAGVCISTFHSLGLRILRASGYTKERELIREYQKIQFIDNAMNGTILEELDAAPKHVSSVIGILKGTLHRPEECLGQPDLPKDLAAIYEVYRAYEEYKLKNGFFDYDDMTDLPVYLLRENHALRNALKSRWEYILVDEYQDTNPAQDALLRLISPAGDNVFVVGDDYQSIYGFRGADVRNILNFPKQYPQTQMIYLDTNYRSTPEIVEASNALIQRNVHQFSKTVKSNRKPGRIPEVTVYEDEKAEADGIARQIKRLAEAGSKYSDMAILFRTNAASRTLEEALLLRNVPFTVQGGSCFWEQSYVTDVLDYLRLAIHPEDSGALLRILNRPNRFLGHEFRNAIIDYMERTGTSARSALEQNSLSKDWRYRKRVDQLLTQLLWLEQNAQSSLSPLFHYIYEYIGYKEFLRTDASEELFEERMESVEELLSLGEQFDTAEDLLEYVEIQMLSYRRSSQSQDAVPLSTIHKSKGLEYHTVFIISCIDGIMPHAEAKDIEEERRMLYVAMTRATDLLELSTIRYFRNRPASVSPFFADMEKQIKVKNAPGLRIED
;
A
#
# COMPACT_ATOMS: atom_id res chain seq x y z
N MET A 1 17.16 16.49 22.70
CA MET A 1 17.86 15.28 22.21
C MET A 1 19.22 15.76 21.76
N GLU A 2 20.27 15.25 22.36
CA GLU A 2 21.64 15.56 21.91
C GLU A 2 21.92 14.76 20.62
N LEU A 3 22.38 15.45 19.59
CA LEU A 3 22.74 14.84 18.31
C LEU A 3 24.15 14.24 18.43
N ASN A 4 24.36 13.06 17.82
CA ASN A 4 25.68 12.48 17.74
C ASN A 4 26.57 13.18 16.67
N THR A 5 27.84 12.82 16.61
CA THR A 5 28.82 13.44 15.71
C THR A 5 28.38 13.40 14.24
N ASN A 6 27.85 12.26 13.74
CA ASN A 6 27.43 12.13 12.35
C ASN A 6 26.14 12.94 12.08
N GLN A 7 25.20 12.97 13.03
CA GLN A 7 24.02 13.81 12.95
C GLN A 7 24.39 15.30 12.94
N LEU A 8 25.33 15.73 13.80
CA LEU A 8 25.86 17.11 13.81
C LEU A 8 26.57 17.44 12.50
N ALA A 9 27.39 16.53 11.95
CA ALA A 9 28.02 16.73 10.64
C ALA A 9 26.98 16.96 9.54
N ALA A 10 25.86 16.21 9.54
CA ALA A 10 24.76 16.39 8.59
C ALA A 10 24.02 17.73 8.79
N VAL A 11 23.80 18.14 10.04
CA VAL A 11 23.15 19.40 10.37
C VAL A 11 23.99 20.61 9.96
N HIS A 12 25.30 20.57 10.21
CA HIS A 12 26.23 21.68 9.93
C HIS A 12 26.80 21.70 8.51
N HIS A 13 26.47 20.72 7.65
CA HIS A 13 26.83 20.79 6.24
C HIS A 13 26.01 21.90 5.55
N LEU A 14 26.59 23.07 5.36
CA LEU A 14 25.85 24.25 4.86
C LEU A 14 25.73 24.26 3.34
N ASN A 15 26.82 24.08 2.60
CA ASN A 15 26.87 24.32 1.16
C ASN A 15 27.19 23.06 0.36
N GLY A 16 26.65 22.98 -0.85
CA GLY A 16 26.85 21.88 -1.79
C GLY A 16 25.90 20.71 -1.57
N PRO A 17 25.96 19.69 -2.45
CA PRO A 17 25.11 18.52 -2.37
C PRO A 17 25.52 17.61 -1.21
N CYS A 18 24.54 17.07 -0.52
CA CYS A 18 24.74 16.12 0.59
C CYS A 18 23.76 14.97 0.50
N CYS A 19 24.28 13.76 0.62
CA CYS A 19 23.48 12.54 0.70
C CYS A 19 23.68 11.89 2.09
N VAL A 20 22.61 11.86 2.87
CA VAL A 20 22.61 11.24 4.20
C VAL A 20 22.01 9.85 4.09
N ILE A 21 22.86 8.84 4.22
CA ILE A 21 22.48 7.44 4.24
C ILE A 21 22.21 7.04 5.69
N ALA A 22 20.94 6.84 5.98
CA ALA A 22 20.50 6.62 7.35
C ALA A 22 20.09 5.15 7.54
N GLY A 23 20.37 4.60 8.71
CA GLY A 23 19.79 3.33 9.14
C GLY A 23 18.39 3.52 9.72
N ALA A 24 17.64 2.43 9.89
CA ALA A 24 16.40 2.44 10.64
C ALA A 24 16.64 3.01 12.05
N GLY A 25 15.73 3.85 12.55
CA GLY A 25 15.83 4.41 13.91
C GLY A 25 17.00 5.36 14.16
N SER A 26 17.68 5.87 13.11
CA SER A 26 18.86 6.76 13.23
C SER A 26 18.52 8.24 13.39
N GLY A 27 17.23 8.62 13.43
CA GLY A 27 16.82 10.01 13.63
C GLY A 27 16.82 10.88 12.37
N LYS A 28 16.56 10.32 11.17
CA LYS A 28 16.46 11.02 9.87
C LYS A 28 15.72 12.35 9.96
N THR A 29 14.46 12.30 10.41
CA THR A 29 13.60 13.48 10.49
C THR A 29 14.10 14.54 11.48
N ALA A 30 14.74 14.10 12.59
CA ALA A 30 15.35 15.02 13.55
C ALA A 30 16.54 15.78 12.93
N VAL A 31 17.39 15.08 12.18
CA VAL A 31 18.50 15.71 11.44
C VAL A 31 17.97 16.72 10.43
N LEU A 32 16.98 16.35 9.63
CA LEU A 32 16.42 17.19 8.59
C LEU A 32 15.77 18.47 9.16
N THR A 33 14.95 18.33 10.21
CA THR A 33 14.31 19.49 10.86
C THR A 33 15.29 20.37 11.60
N THR A 34 16.31 19.77 12.26
CA THR A 34 17.36 20.56 12.94
C THR A 34 18.26 21.28 11.93
N ARG A 35 18.56 20.67 10.77
CA ARG A 35 19.28 21.33 9.68
C ARG A 35 18.53 22.55 9.16
N ILE A 36 17.21 22.48 8.98
CA ILE A 36 16.39 23.64 8.58
C ILE A 36 16.54 24.77 9.60
N LYS A 37 16.48 24.47 10.89
CA LYS A 37 16.75 25.45 11.95
C LYS A 37 18.15 26.04 11.83
N GLU A 38 19.16 25.21 11.59
CA GLU A 38 20.54 25.67 11.47
C GLU A 38 20.76 26.58 10.26
N LEU A 39 20.15 26.28 9.11
CA LEU A 39 20.16 27.15 7.93
C LEU A 39 19.56 28.54 8.25
N ILE A 40 18.42 28.57 8.94
CA ILE A 40 17.78 29.82 9.37
C ILE A 40 18.67 30.59 10.34
N ASN A 41 19.29 29.94 11.31
CA ASN A 41 20.23 30.53 12.25
C ASN A 41 21.47 31.15 11.54
N ASN A 42 21.90 30.54 10.42
CA ASN A 42 22.97 31.06 9.57
C ASN A 42 22.50 32.14 8.57
N GLY A 43 21.29 32.66 8.74
CA GLY A 43 20.79 33.81 7.98
C GLY A 43 20.06 33.49 6.68
N VAL A 44 19.81 32.21 6.39
CA VAL A 44 19.02 31.78 5.22
C VAL A 44 17.55 32.18 5.47
N GLN A 45 16.96 32.90 4.52
CA GLN A 45 15.55 33.24 4.60
C GLN A 45 14.68 31.97 4.52
N PRO A 46 13.74 31.76 5.44
CA PRO A 46 12.93 30.52 5.47
C PRO A 46 12.19 30.23 4.15
N GLN A 47 11.75 31.27 3.44
CA GLN A 47 11.07 31.16 2.14
C GLN A 47 11.98 30.65 1.01
N LYS A 48 13.29 30.68 1.23
CA LYS A 48 14.33 30.16 0.32
C LYS A 48 14.66 28.69 0.55
N ILE A 49 13.98 28.05 1.53
CA ILE A 49 14.15 26.64 1.86
C ILE A 49 12.93 25.87 1.38
N LEU A 50 13.15 24.85 0.54
CA LEU A 50 12.16 23.88 0.12
C LEU A 50 12.44 22.54 0.80
N ALA A 51 11.49 22.02 1.56
CA ALA A 51 11.52 20.67 2.10
C ALA A 51 10.50 19.79 1.37
N ILE A 52 10.93 18.66 0.84
CA ILE A 52 10.08 17.72 0.10
C ILE A 52 9.94 16.45 0.92
N THR A 53 8.70 15.98 1.08
CA THR A 53 8.36 14.75 1.79
C THR A 53 7.59 13.79 0.88
N PHE A 54 7.54 12.52 1.25
CA PHE A 54 6.85 11.50 0.47
C PHE A 54 5.30 11.60 0.54
N SER A 55 4.74 12.00 1.69
CA SER A 55 3.29 12.01 1.90
C SER A 55 2.80 13.31 2.54
N GLN A 56 1.50 13.58 2.39
CA GLN A 56 0.86 14.73 3.05
C GLN A 56 0.92 14.65 4.58
N LYS A 57 0.83 13.44 5.13
CA LYS A 57 0.98 13.20 6.57
C LYS A 57 2.39 13.59 7.05
N ALA A 58 3.42 13.16 6.32
CA ALA A 58 4.81 13.53 6.61
C ALA A 58 5.04 15.05 6.46
N THR A 59 4.40 15.69 5.47
CA THR A 59 4.41 17.16 5.30
C THR A 59 3.85 17.86 6.54
N ALA A 60 2.70 17.44 7.04
CA ALA A 60 2.06 18.02 8.22
C ALA A 60 2.90 17.80 9.48
N GLU A 61 3.46 16.60 9.66
CA GLU A 61 4.32 16.28 10.81
C GLU A 61 5.62 17.09 10.79
N MET A 62 6.28 17.15 9.64
CA MET A 62 7.49 17.98 9.47
C MET A 62 7.19 19.47 9.74
N GLY A 63 6.07 19.98 9.23
CA GLY A 63 5.61 21.35 9.48
C GLY A 63 5.41 21.64 10.96
N SER A 64 4.77 20.73 11.68
CA SER A 64 4.57 20.85 13.12
C SER A 64 5.89 20.88 13.89
N ARG A 65 6.84 19.99 13.53
CA ARG A 65 8.18 19.97 14.15
C ARG A 65 9.00 21.23 13.86
N ILE A 66 8.96 21.72 12.62
CA ILE A 66 9.65 22.97 12.24
C ILE A 66 9.03 24.16 13.00
N LYS A 67 7.70 24.21 13.09
CA LYS A 67 6.99 25.26 13.85
C LYS A 67 7.43 25.27 15.33
N LEU A 68 7.63 24.12 15.94
CA LEU A 68 8.14 24.03 17.33
C LEU A 68 9.59 24.50 17.46
N LEU A 69 10.42 24.33 16.43
CA LEU A 69 11.85 24.67 16.47
C LEU A 69 12.16 26.12 16.15
N VAL A 70 11.40 26.73 15.23
CA VAL A 70 11.70 28.07 14.67
C VAL A 70 10.48 29.00 14.57
N GLY A 71 9.33 28.60 15.11
CA GLY A 71 8.08 29.35 14.99
C GLY A 71 7.46 29.27 13.59
N GLU A 72 6.60 30.22 13.24
CA GLU A 72 5.98 30.32 11.92
C GLU A 72 6.94 30.96 10.90
N ALA A 73 7.98 30.25 10.54
CA ALA A 73 9.08 30.79 9.75
C ALA A 73 8.80 30.90 8.23
N GLY A 74 7.76 30.27 7.70
CA GLY A 74 7.42 30.33 6.27
C GLY A 74 8.28 29.44 5.37
N VAL A 75 8.86 28.36 5.91
CA VAL A 75 9.55 27.32 5.12
C VAL A 75 8.56 26.66 4.15
N CYS A 76 8.96 26.46 2.90
CA CYS A 76 8.13 25.79 1.91
C CYS A 76 8.22 24.27 2.10
N ILE A 77 7.17 23.64 2.62
CA ILE A 77 7.08 22.17 2.77
C ILE A 77 6.08 21.63 1.77
N SER A 78 6.42 20.57 1.04
CA SER A 78 5.59 20.04 -0.05
C SER A 78 5.85 18.56 -0.31
N THR A 79 4.91 17.87 -0.96
CA THR A 79 5.20 16.61 -1.67
C THR A 79 5.62 16.90 -3.11
N PHE A 80 6.23 15.93 -3.81
CA PHE A 80 6.55 16.05 -5.23
C PHE A 80 5.32 16.39 -6.08
N HIS A 81 4.19 15.71 -5.86
CA HIS A 81 2.92 15.99 -6.57
C HIS A 81 2.43 17.43 -6.33
N SER A 82 2.44 17.89 -5.09
CA SER A 82 2.01 19.26 -4.77
C SER A 82 2.95 20.31 -5.37
N LEU A 83 4.24 20.03 -5.44
CA LEU A 83 5.24 20.87 -6.09
C LEU A 83 5.01 20.91 -7.61
N GLY A 84 4.84 19.75 -8.24
CA GLY A 84 4.58 19.63 -9.66
C GLY A 84 3.28 20.35 -10.07
N LEU A 85 2.20 20.18 -9.31
CA LEU A 85 0.95 20.92 -9.55
C LEU A 85 1.17 22.45 -9.49
N ARG A 86 2.00 22.95 -8.55
CA ARG A 86 2.36 24.37 -8.51
C ARG A 86 3.13 24.81 -9.75
N ILE A 87 4.01 23.98 -10.27
CA ILE A 87 4.76 24.24 -11.51
C ILE A 87 3.82 24.27 -12.72
N LEU A 88 2.90 23.31 -12.83
CA LEU A 88 1.88 23.27 -13.88
C LEU A 88 0.97 24.51 -13.84
N ARG A 89 0.58 24.96 -12.66
CA ARG A 89 -0.18 26.21 -12.48
C ARG A 89 0.62 27.43 -12.90
N ALA A 90 1.89 27.51 -12.50
CA ALA A 90 2.77 28.63 -12.87
C ALA A 90 3.07 28.70 -14.37
N SER A 91 3.12 27.56 -15.06
CA SER A 91 3.26 27.49 -16.51
C SER A 91 1.98 27.87 -17.27
N GLY A 92 0.84 27.99 -16.59
CA GLY A 92 -0.46 28.18 -17.19
C GLY A 92 -1.12 26.89 -17.73
N TYR A 93 -0.48 25.73 -17.60
CA TYR A 93 -0.97 24.46 -18.13
C TYR A 93 -2.36 24.08 -17.61
N THR A 94 -2.66 24.39 -16.34
CA THR A 94 -3.92 24.03 -15.69
C THR A 94 -5.04 25.06 -15.87
N LYS A 95 -4.82 26.16 -16.61
CA LYS A 95 -5.85 27.24 -16.74
C LYS A 95 -7.15 26.76 -17.40
N GLU A 96 -7.02 25.87 -18.37
CA GLU A 96 -8.15 25.34 -19.15
C GLU A 96 -8.23 23.79 -19.03
N ARG A 97 -7.66 23.25 -17.95
CA ARG A 97 -7.62 21.81 -17.72
C ARG A 97 -8.05 21.45 -16.32
N GLU A 98 -8.79 20.34 -16.23
CA GLU A 98 -9.28 19.79 -14.98
C GLU A 98 -8.61 18.44 -14.67
N LEU A 99 -8.53 18.11 -13.38
CA LEU A 99 -8.07 16.80 -12.94
C LEU A 99 -9.11 15.74 -13.33
N ILE A 100 -8.72 14.79 -14.18
CA ILE A 100 -9.60 13.69 -14.57
C ILE A 100 -9.93 12.84 -13.34
N ARG A 101 -11.19 12.40 -13.25
CA ARG A 101 -11.62 11.50 -12.19
C ARG A 101 -11.18 10.07 -12.52
N GLU A 102 -10.81 9.31 -11.50
CA GLU A 102 -10.29 7.95 -11.67
C GLU A 102 -11.22 7.05 -12.49
N TYR A 103 -12.53 7.09 -12.23
CA TYR A 103 -13.48 6.30 -13.00
C TYR A 103 -13.51 6.66 -14.50
N GLN A 104 -13.31 7.94 -14.86
CA GLN A 104 -13.26 8.38 -16.27
C GLN A 104 -11.97 7.89 -16.95
N LYS A 105 -10.84 7.92 -16.21
CA LYS A 105 -9.56 7.36 -16.67
C LYS A 105 -9.72 5.88 -16.98
N ILE A 106 -10.23 5.10 -16.03
CA ILE A 106 -10.42 3.65 -16.18
C ILE A 106 -11.40 3.33 -17.31
N GLN A 107 -12.54 4.02 -17.39
CA GLN A 107 -13.52 3.81 -18.45
C GLN A 107 -12.95 4.11 -19.84
N PHE A 108 -12.10 5.15 -19.98
CA PHE A 108 -11.46 5.44 -21.26
C PHE A 108 -10.46 4.34 -21.62
N ILE A 109 -9.62 3.89 -20.67
CA ILE A 109 -8.63 2.83 -20.88
C ILE A 109 -9.34 1.54 -21.31
N ASP A 110 -10.42 1.14 -20.61
CA ASP A 110 -11.26 0.00 -20.93
C ASP A 110 -11.75 0.04 -22.40
N ASN A 111 -12.33 1.17 -22.78
CA ASN A 111 -12.76 1.36 -24.17
C ASN A 111 -11.61 1.35 -25.19
N ALA A 112 -10.44 1.84 -24.82
CA ALA A 112 -9.28 1.89 -25.71
C ALA A 112 -8.59 0.52 -25.85
N MET A 113 -8.82 -0.41 -24.94
CA MET A 113 -8.33 -1.78 -25.02
C MET A 113 -9.14 -2.65 -26.00
N ASN A 114 -10.39 -2.28 -26.31
CA ASN A 114 -11.25 -3.05 -27.21
C ASN A 114 -10.60 -3.22 -28.60
N GLY A 115 -10.57 -4.44 -29.10
CA GLY A 115 -9.95 -4.81 -30.37
C GLY A 115 -8.41 -4.88 -30.34
N THR A 116 -7.80 -4.76 -29.17
CA THR A 116 -6.36 -4.96 -29.00
C THR A 116 -6.07 -6.35 -28.41
N ILE A 117 -4.79 -6.76 -28.42
CA ILE A 117 -4.36 -8.00 -27.75
C ILE A 117 -4.62 -7.98 -26.25
N LEU A 118 -4.75 -6.80 -25.63
CA LEU A 118 -5.07 -6.67 -24.21
C LEU A 118 -6.49 -7.17 -23.87
N GLU A 119 -7.45 -7.01 -24.83
CA GLU A 119 -8.77 -7.62 -24.70
C GLU A 119 -8.69 -9.14 -24.85
N GLU A 120 -7.89 -9.65 -25.81
CA GLU A 120 -7.68 -11.09 -25.98
C GLU A 120 -6.99 -11.76 -24.77
N LEU A 121 -6.08 -11.03 -24.12
CA LEU A 121 -5.39 -11.46 -22.89
C LEU A 121 -6.21 -11.21 -21.61
N ASP A 122 -7.41 -10.64 -21.75
CA ASP A 122 -8.29 -10.31 -20.63
C ASP A 122 -7.60 -9.43 -19.57
N ALA A 123 -6.81 -8.45 -20.06
CA ALA A 123 -6.05 -7.57 -19.18
C ALA A 123 -6.97 -6.58 -18.44
N ALA A 124 -6.76 -6.43 -17.14
CA ALA A 124 -7.55 -5.50 -16.33
C ALA A 124 -7.27 -4.03 -16.71
N PRO A 125 -8.28 -3.18 -16.97
CA PRO A 125 -8.07 -1.77 -17.30
C PRO A 125 -7.31 -0.99 -16.21
N LYS A 126 -7.50 -1.34 -14.94
CA LYS A 126 -6.73 -0.77 -13.82
C LYS A 126 -5.27 -1.21 -13.82
N HIS A 127 -4.97 -2.44 -14.24
CA HIS A 127 -3.61 -2.89 -14.43
C HIS A 127 -2.93 -2.06 -15.53
N VAL A 128 -3.56 -1.91 -16.68
CA VAL A 128 -3.06 -1.06 -17.78
C VAL A 128 -2.86 0.39 -17.31
N SER A 129 -3.81 0.94 -16.54
CA SER A 129 -3.68 2.26 -15.92
C SER A 129 -2.47 2.36 -14.99
N SER A 130 -2.23 1.32 -14.18
CA SER A 130 -1.07 1.27 -13.27
C SER A 130 0.25 1.22 -14.03
N VAL A 131 0.32 0.40 -15.09
CA VAL A 131 1.50 0.34 -15.96
C VAL A 131 1.75 1.68 -16.65
N ILE A 132 0.71 2.36 -17.15
CA ILE A 132 0.83 3.72 -17.72
C ILE A 132 1.40 4.68 -16.65
N GLY A 133 0.92 4.62 -15.40
CA GLY A 133 1.45 5.43 -14.30
C GLY A 133 2.94 5.17 -14.04
N ILE A 134 3.38 3.90 -14.06
CA ILE A 134 4.80 3.52 -13.93
C ILE A 134 5.61 4.07 -15.11
N LEU A 135 5.12 3.92 -16.36
CA LEU A 135 5.78 4.44 -17.55
C LEU A 135 5.97 5.96 -17.48
N LYS A 136 4.96 6.70 -17.03
CA LYS A 136 5.05 8.15 -16.77
C LYS A 136 6.07 8.45 -15.68
N GLY A 137 6.01 7.75 -14.55
CA GLY A 137 6.96 7.89 -13.45
C GLY A 137 8.40 7.56 -13.84
N THR A 138 8.61 6.74 -14.86
CA THR A 138 9.93 6.41 -15.44
C THR A 138 10.30 7.26 -16.67
N LEU A 139 9.46 8.24 -17.00
CA LEU A 139 9.64 9.17 -18.14
C LEU A 139 9.66 8.47 -19.51
N HIS A 140 8.93 7.38 -19.67
CA HIS A 140 8.75 6.71 -20.96
C HIS A 140 7.51 7.26 -21.66
N ARG A 141 7.69 7.90 -22.81
CA ARG A 141 6.60 8.37 -23.66
C ARG A 141 6.25 7.34 -24.74
N PRO A 142 4.96 7.21 -25.10
CA PRO A 142 4.57 6.23 -26.10
C PRO A 142 5.27 6.42 -27.45
N GLU A 143 5.55 7.64 -27.86
CA GLU A 143 6.23 7.97 -29.12
C GLU A 143 7.69 7.48 -29.18
N GLU A 144 8.35 7.37 -28.02
CA GLU A 144 9.75 6.93 -27.92
C GLU A 144 9.88 5.41 -27.96
N CYS A 145 8.82 4.70 -27.63
CA CYS A 145 8.83 3.24 -27.47
C CYS A 145 8.14 2.51 -28.63
N LEU A 146 7.07 3.10 -29.20
CA LEU A 146 6.39 2.54 -30.37
C LEU A 146 7.33 2.49 -31.58
N GLY A 147 7.43 1.30 -32.18
CA GLY A 147 8.31 1.07 -33.33
C GLY A 147 9.66 0.45 -33.00
N GLN A 148 9.95 0.13 -31.76
CA GLN A 148 11.10 -0.69 -31.40
C GLN A 148 10.89 -2.14 -31.92
N PRO A 149 11.86 -2.75 -32.61
CA PRO A 149 11.65 -4.02 -33.33
C PRO A 149 11.39 -5.21 -32.37
N ASP A 150 11.85 -5.15 -31.14
CA ASP A 150 11.76 -6.23 -30.16
C ASP A 150 10.76 -5.94 -29.03
N LEU A 151 9.84 -4.98 -29.20
CA LEU A 151 8.84 -4.65 -28.21
C LEU A 151 7.82 -5.80 -28.09
N PRO A 152 7.60 -6.38 -26.89
CA PRO A 152 6.55 -7.38 -26.66
C PRO A 152 5.18 -6.85 -27.08
N LYS A 153 4.34 -7.71 -27.65
CA LYS A 153 3.05 -7.31 -28.25
C LYS A 153 2.07 -6.72 -27.23
N ASP A 154 2.04 -7.27 -26.04
CA ASP A 154 1.27 -6.79 -24.90
C ASP A 154 1.72 -5.39 -24.46
N LEU A 155 3.04 -5.18 -24.32
CA LEU A 155 3.60 -3.88 -24.00
C LEU A 155 3.39 -2.85 -25.12
N ALA A 156 3.49 -3.27 -26.39
CA ALA A 156 3.17 -2.41 -27.54
C ALA A 156 1.71 -1.94 -27.50
N ALA A 157 0.77 -2.84 -27.20
CA ALA A 157 -0.63 -2.50 -27.05
C ALA A 157 -0.87 -1.54 -25.87
N ILE A 158 -0.17 -1.72 -24.74
CA ILE A 158 -0.22 -0.77 -23.61
C ILE A 158 0.26 0.63 -24.06
N TYR A 159 1.33 0.73 -24.85
CA TYR A 159 1.80 2.03 -25.38
C TYR A 159 0.79 2.65 -26.35
N GLU A 160 0.08 1.87 -27.14
CA GLU A 160 -1.00 2.38 -28.01
C GLU A 160 -2.17 2.93 -27.19
N VAL A 161 -2.61 2.21 -26.16
CA VAL A 161 -3.63 2.68 -25.23
C VAL A 161 -3.17 3.93 -24.47
N TYR A 162 -1.91 3.97 -24.05
CA TYR A 162 -1.32 5.13 -23.39
C TYR A 162 -1.33 6.35 -24.32
N ARG A 163 -0.93 6.21 -25.59
CA ARG A 163 -0.99 7.29 -26.59
C ARG A 163 -2.42 7.80 -26.77
N ALA A 164 -3.37 6.90 -26.96
CA ALA A 164 -4.78 7.27 -27.11
C ALA A 164 -5.32 7.99 -25.86
N TYR A 165 -4.88 7.59 -24.66
CA TYR A 165 -5.23 8.23 -23.41
C TYR A 165 -4.66 9.65 -23.30
N GLU A 166 -3.41 9.88 -23.66
CA GLU A 166 -2.81 11.22 -23.69
C GLU A 166 -3.54 12.14 -24.69
N GLU A 167 -3.85 11.65 -25.90
CA GLU A 167 -4.64 12.38 -26.89
C GLU A 167 -6.05 12.73 -26.36
N TYR A 168 -6.71 11.79 -25.66
CA TYR A 168 -8.00 12.01 -25.03
C TYR A 168 -7.94 13.12 -23.98
N LYS A 169 -6.93 13.10 -23.09
CA LYS A 169 -6.75 14.15 -22.09
C LYS A 169 -6.54 15.52 -22.74
N LEU A 170 -5.66 15.59 -23.73
CA LEU A 170 -5.40 16.84 -24.44
C LEU A 170 -6.66 17.40 -25.12
N LYS A 171 -7.42 16.57 -25.81
CA LYS A 171 -8.65 16.96 -26.52
C LYS A 171 -9.74 17.45 -25.60
N ASN A 172 -9.86 16.88 -24.39
CA ASN A 172 -10.94 17.17 -23.47
C ASN A 172 -10.53 18.10 -22.30
N GLY A 173 -9.31 18.61 -22.33
CA GLY A 173 -8.84 19.53 -21.29
C GLY A 173 -8.66 18.84 -19.93
N PHE A 174 -8.10 17.63 -19.92
CA PHE A 174 -7.81 16.91 -18.69
C PHE A 174 -6.31 16.78 -18.40
N PHE A 175 -5.99 16.55 -17.14
CA PHE A 175 -4.71 16.05 -16.65
C PHE A 175 -4.95 15.07 -15.50
N ASP A 176 -3.99 14.19 -15.20
CA ASP A 176 -4.10 13.20 -14.11
C ASP A 176 -3.07 13.40 -12.99
N TYR A 177 -3.08 12.52 -11.99
CA TYR A 177 -2.13 12.57 -10.89
C TYR A 177 -0.69 12.32 -11.33
N ASP A 178 -0.47 11.43 -12.29
CA ASP A 178 0.85 11.10 -12.79
C ASP A 178 1.44 12.30 -13.53
N ASP A 179 0.60 13.07 -14.25
CA ASP A 179 0.98 14.34 -14.91
C ASP A 179 1.59 15.35 -13.93
N MET A 180 1.24 15.30 -12.65
CA MET A 180 1.81 16.23 -11.67
C MET A 180 3.30 16.00 -11.42
N THR A 181 3.85 14.84 -11.80
CA THR A 181 5.27 14.52 -11.60
C THR A 181 6.06 14.46 -12.89
N ASP A 182 5.51 13.94 -13.99
CA ASP A 182 6.22 13.81 -15.25
C ASP A 182 6.15 15.06 -16.15
N LEU A 183 4.98 15.68 -16.31
CA LEU A 183 4.84 16.87 -17.16
C LEU A 183 5.72 18.05 -16.72
N PRO A 184 5.89 18.37 -15.42
CA PRO A 184 6.85 19.37 -15.00
C PRO A 184 8.26 19.14 -15.53
N VAL A 185 8.70 17.87 -15.65
CA VAL A 185 10.02 17.52 -16.18
C VAL A 185 10.13 17.96 -17.65
N TYR A 186 9.15 17.63 -18.49
CA TYR A 186 9.14 17.99 -19.90
C TYR A 186 9.03 19.52 -20.07
N LEU A 187 8.09 20.15 -19.35
CA LEU A 187 7.93 21.61 -19.38
C LEU A 187 9.21 22.36 -18.99
N LEU A 188 9.94 21.89 -17.97
CA LEU A 188 11.16 22.54 -17.52
C LEU A 188 12.37 22.24 -18.41
N ARG A 189 12.35 21.15 -19.18
CA ARG A 189 13.35 20.89 -20.21
C ARG A 189 13.24 21.89 -21.36
N GLU A 190 12.02 22.24 -21.77
CA GLU A 190 11.74 23.13 -22.88
C GLU A 190 11.70 24.62 -22.45
N ASN A 191 11.08 24.93 -21.32
CA ASN A 191 10.93 26.30 -20.84
C ASN A 191 12.09 26.71 -19.92
N HIS A 192 13.18 27.17 -20.52
CA HIS A 192 14.38 27.64 -19.81
C HIS A 192 14.10 28.81 -18.87
N ALA A 193 13.18 29.72 -19.21
CA ALA A 193 12.84 30.88 -18.38
C ALA A 193 12.18 30.43 -17.06
N LEU A 194 11.18 29.55 -17.16
CA LEU A 194 10.51 28.98 -15.98
C LEU A 194 11.49 28.16 -15.13
N ARG A 195 12.32 27.34 -15.76
CA ARG A 195 13.36 26.57 -15.06
C ARG A 195 14.32 27.47 -14.28
N ASN A 196 14.82 28.53 -14.89
CA ASN A 196 15.75 29.47 -14.24
C ASN A 196 15.05 30.24 -13.10
N ALA A 197 13.80 30.62 -13.26
CA ALA A 197 12.99 31.22 -12.20
C ALA A 197 12.84 30.30 -10.99
N LEU A 198 12.61 29.00 -11.21
CA LEU A 198 12.51 28.01 -10.14
C LEU A 198 13.85 27.76 -9.45
N LYS A 199 14.95 27.65 -10.22
CA LYS A 199 16.32 27.53 -9.67
C LYS A 199 16.71 28.70 -8.77
N SER A 200 16.22 29.89 -9.08
CA SER A 200 16.48 31.11 -8.28
C SER A 200 15.51 31.27 -7.11
N ARG A 201 14.42 30.51 -7.08
CA ARG A 201 13.40 30.63 -6.04
C ARG A 201 13.87 30.13 -4.69
N TRP A 202 14.54 28.97 -4.69
CA TRP A 202 15.07 28.35 -3.49
C TRP A 202 16.60 28.36 -3.50
N GLU A 203 17.17 28.51 -2.33
CA GLU A 203 18.63 28.42 -2.11
C GLU A 203 19.02 27.04 -1.58
N TYR A 204 18.08 26.37 -0.92
CA TYR A 204 18.26 25.04 -0.35
C TYR A 204 17.05 24.16 -0.62
N ILE A 205 17.31 22.93 -1.07
CA ILE A 205 16.28 21.90 -1.26
C ILE A 205 16.66 20.70 -0.40
N LEU A 206 15.73 20.28 0.46
CA LEU A 206 15.88 19.11 1.32
C LEU A 206 14.82 18.09 0.95
N VAL A 207 15.22 16.80 0.81
CA VAL A 207 14.29 15.71 0.44
C VAL A 207 14.38 14.61 1.47
N ASP A 208 13.25 14.24 2.05
CA ASP A 208 13.11 13.10 2.96
C ASP A 208 12.70 11.84 2.19
N GLU A 209 13.07 10.67 2.70
CA GLU A 209 12.75 9.35 2.13
C GLU A 209 13.12 9.24 0.63
N TYR A 210 14.32 9.72 0.27
CA TYR A 210 14.73 9.83 -1.14
C TYR A 210 14.80 8.48 -1.87
N GLN A 211 14.99 7.36 -1.15
CA GLN A 211 14.98 6.01 -1.70
C GLN A 211 13.61 5.59 -2.28
N ASP A 212 12.54 6.30 -1.94
CA ASP A 212 11.17 6.02 -2.43
C ASP A 212 10.78 6.88 -3.64
N THR A 213 11.73 7.66 -4.19
CA THR A 213 11.48 8.49 -5.37
C THR A 213 11.50 7.66 -6.66
N ASN A 214 10.66 8.07 -7.63
CA ASN A 214 10.71 7.54 -8.98
C ASN A 214 11.63 8.40 -9.89
N PRO A 215 12.01 7.93 -11.09
CA PRO A 215 12.87 8.66 -12.02
C PRO A 215 12.36 10.04 -12.43
N ALA A 216 11.03 10.26 -12.54
CA ALA A 216 10.47 11.57 -12.85
C ALA A 216 10.68 12.57 -11.69
N GLN A 217 10.52 12.14 -10.45
CA GLN A 217 10.76 12.94 -9.26
C GLN A 217 12.25 13.29 -9.10
N ASP A 218 13.14 12.33 -9.36
CA ASP A 218 14.58 12.58 -9.40
C ASP A 218 14.96 13.58 -10.50
N ALA A 219 14.43 13.42 -11.71
CA ALA A 219 14.66 14.35 -12.80
C ALA A 219 14.11 15.76 -12.50
N LEU A 220 12.93 15.84 -11.88
CA LEU A 220 12.35 17.12 -11.44
C LEU A 220 13.26 17.83 -10.43
N LEU A 221 13.75 17.10 -9.42
CA LEU A 221 14.69 17.64 -8.42
C LEU A 221 15.92 18.23 -9.11
N ARG A 222 16.54 17.52 -10.04
CA ARG A 222 17.71 17.99 -10.79
C ARG A 222 17.44 19.25 -11.61
N LEU A 223 16.27 19.35 -12.23
CA LEU A 223 15.89 20.51 -13.03
C LEU A 223 15.68 21.76 -12.21
N ILE A 224 15.27 21.65 -10.94
CA ILE A 224 15.03 22.77 -10.04
C ILE A 224 16.17 23.01 -9.05
N SER A 225 17.24 22.20 -9.06
CA SER A 225 18.40 22.36 -8.19
C SER A 225 18.95 23.77 -8.26
N PRO A 226 19.18 24.45 -7.10
CA PRO A 226 19.68 25.81 -7.06
C PRO A 226 21.10 25.93 -7.59
N ALA A 227 21.56 27.13 -7.85
CA ALA A 227 22.96 27.40 -8.14
C ALA A 227 23.83 26.98 -6.94
N GLY A 228 24.89 26.21 -7.20
CA GLY A 228 25.73 25.65 -6.13
C GLY A 228 25.24 24.31 -5.59
N ASP A 229 24.19 23.74 -6.19
CA ASP A 229 23.64 22.41 -5.90
C ASP A 229 23.41 22.15 -4.39
N ASN A 230 22.87 23.13 -3.67
CA ASN A 230 22.51 22.96 -2.26
C ASN A 230 21.29 22.02 -2.11
N VAL A 231 21.48 20.77 -2.51
CA VAL A 231 20.52 19.68 -2.43
C VAL A 231 20.94 18.71 -1.34
N PHE A 232 20.07 18.52 -0.36
CA PHE A 232 20.28 17.67 0.79
C PHE A 232 19.24 16.55 0.77
N VAL A 233 19.67 15.31 0.51
CA VAL A 233 18.77 14.17 0.50
C VAL A 233 19.03 13.28 1.70
N VAL A 234 17.96 12.77 2.30
CA VAL A 234 18.02 11.79 3.38
C VAL A 234 17.23 10.57 2.96
N GLY A 235 17.80 9.40 3.17
CA GLY A 235 17.12 8.16 2.84
C GLY A 235 17.76 6.94 3.49
N ASP A 236 17.06 5.84 3.38
CA ASP A 236 17.51 4.51 3.80
C ASP A 236 17.23 3.52 2.66
N ASP A 237 18.26 3.21 1.89
CA ASP A 237 18.19 2.25 0.78
C ASP A 237 17.73 0.86 1.23
N TYR A 238 17.94 0.49 2.51
CA TYR A 238 17.43 -0.74 3.11
C TYR A 238 15.91 -0.71 3.35
N GLN A 239 15.25 0.45 3.23
CA GLN A 239 13.80 0.62 3.41
C GLN A 239 13.07 0.98 2.11
N SER A 240 13.69 0.81 0.93
CA SER A 240 13.03 0.99 -0.37
C SER A 240 12.14 -0.21 -0.68
N ILE A 241 10.82 -0.05 -0.47
CA ILE A 241 9.79 -1.10 -0.61
C ILE A 241 8.57 -0.62 -1.42
N TYR A 242 8.71 0.41 -2.25
CA TYR A 242 7.64 0.93 -3.10
C TYR A 242 7.95 0.80 -4.60
N GLY A 243 8.74 -0.22 -4.99
CA GLY A 243 9.04 -0.53 -6.39
C GLY A 243 7.79 -0.73 -7.23
N PHE A 244 6.74 -1.34 -6.66
CA PHE A 244 5.43 -1.50 -7.29
C PHE A 244 4.70 -0.18 -7.63
N ARG A 245 5.13 0.94 -7.03
CA ARG A 245 4.67 2.31 -7.37
C ARG A 245 5.65 3.07 -8.26
N GLY A 246 6.63 2.39 -8.84
CA GLY A 246 7.65 2.99 -9.68
C GLY A 246 8.80 3.66 -8.91
N ALA A 247 8.91 3.48 -7.58
CA ALA A 247 10.09 3.90 -6.84
C ALA A 247 11.32 3.13 -7.32
N ASP A 248 12.46 3.81 -7.37
CA ASP A 248 13.71 3.22 -7.84
C ASP A 248 14.85 3.53 -6.86
N VAL A 249 15.29 2.52 -6.15
CA VAL A 249 16.41 2.63 -5.19
C VAL A 249 17.68 3.16 -5.86
N ARG A 250 17.84 2.98 -7.17
CA ARG A 250 18.98 3.49 -7.93
C ARG A 250 19.08 5.01 -7.90
N ASN A 251 17.98 5.73 -7.64
CA ASN A 251 18.01 7.19 -7.50
C ASN A 251 18.94 7.61 -6.35
N ILE A 252 18.78 7.02 -5.16
CA ILE A 252 19.66 7.33 -4.04
C ILE A 252 21.07 6.76 -4.23
N LEU A 253 21.21 5.56 -4.81
CA LEU A 253 22.51 4.93 -5.06
C LEU A 253 23.33 5.71 -6.09
N ASN A 254 22.69 6.34 -7.07
CA ASN A 254 23.37 7.13 -8.10
C ASN A 254 23.48 8.63 -7.76
N PHE A 255 22.93 9.09 -6.65
CA PHE A 255 23.00 10.50 -6.25
C PHE A 255 24.43 11.07 -6.26
N PRO A 256 25.47 10.38 -5.73
CA PRO A 256 26.84 10.87 -5.79
C PRO A 256 27.43 10.95 -7.21
N LYS A 257 26.89 10.18 -8.16
CA LYS A 257 27.30 10.26 -9.57
C LYS A 257 26.62 11.44 -10.28
N GLN A 258 25.38 11.74 -9.89
CA GLN A 258 24.61 12.86 -10.43
C GLN A 258 25.11 14.21 -9.91
N TYR A 259 25.59 14.23 -8.66
CA TYR A 259 26.19 15.39 -7.98
C TYR A 259 27.61 15.04 -7.53
N PRO A 260 28.65 15.22 -8.40
CA PRO A 260 30.00 14.71 -8.13
C PRO A 260 30.67 15.24 -6.87
N GLN A 261 30.22 16.39 -6.36
CA GLN A 261 30.77 17.01 -5.13
C GLN A 261 29.96 16.61 -3.88
N THR A 262 29.16 15.55 -3.94
CA THR A 262 28.30 15.11 -2.84
C THR A 262 29.11 14.74 -1.61
N GLN A 263 28.79 15.39 -0.48
CA GLN A 263 29.21 14.93 0.84
C GLN A 263 28.34 13.73 1.24
N MET A 264 28.96 12.56 1.40
CA MET A 264 28.30 11.38 1.93
C MET A 264 28.40 11.35 3.45
N ILE A 265 27.25 11.21 4.15
CA ILE A 265 27.20 11.10 5.60
C ILE A 265 26.37 9.88 5.97
N TYR A 266 26.90 9.04 6.85
CA TYR A 266 26.25 7.81 7.29
C TYR A 266 25.72 7.96 8.72
N LEU A 267 24.39 7.79 8.89
CA LEU A 267 23.77 7.72 10.21
C LEU A 267 23.61 6.24 10.58
N ASP A 268 24.63 5.67 11.14
CA ASP A 268 24.78 4.25 11.45
C ASP A 268 24.35 3.87 12.88
N THR A 269 23.93 4.83 13.69
CA THR A 269 23.51 4.60 15.07
C THR A 269 21.99 4.49 15.18
N ASN A 270 21.51 3.32 15.57
CA ASN A 270 20.08 3.07 15.85
C ASN A 270 19.76 3.38 17.31
N TYR A 271 18.78 4.24 17.54
CA TYR A 271 18.27 4.62 18.87
C TYR A 271 16.94 3.93 19.23
N ARG A 272 16.40 3.14 18.30
CA ARG A 272 15.08 2.51 18.40
C ARG A 272 15.14 1.12 19.00
N SER A 273 15.88 0.22 18.38
CA SER A 273 15.86 -1.23 18.63
C SER A 273 17.03 -1.71 19.46
N THR A 274 16.85 -2.82 20.18
CA THR A 274 17.93 -3.47 20.91
C THR A 274 19.03 -3.99 19.97
N PRO A 275 20.25 -4.22 20.47
CA PRO A 275 21.37 -4.75 19.66
C PRO A 275 21.02 -6.03 18.91
N GLU A 276 20.33 -6.96 19.54
CA GLU A 276 20.01 -8.28 18.96
C GLU A 276 19.06 -8.15 17.76
N ILE A 277 18.07 -7.25 17.83
CA ILE A 277 17.17 -6.97 16.70
C ILE A 277 17.96 -6.32 15.55
N VAL A 278 18.84 -5.37 15.86
CA VAL A 278 19.66 -4.68 14.85
C VAL A 278 20.65 -5.65 14.20
N GLU A 279 21.27 -6.55 14.96
CA GLU A 279 22.21 -7.56 14.44
C GLU A 279 21.50 -8.55 13.50
N ALA A 280 20.30 -9.06 13.89
CA ALA A 280 19.50 -9.92 13.04
C ALA A 280 19.08 -9.20 11.74
N SER A 281 18.61 -7.96 11.85
CA SER A 281 18.23 -7.15 10.68
C SER A 281 19.42 -6.84 9.77
N ASN A 282 20.61 -6.57 10.31
CA ASN A 282 21.83 -6.40 9.52
C ASN A 282 22.20 -7.69 8.79
N ALA A 283 22.18 -8.84 9.47
CA ALA A 283 22.52 -10.14 8.87
C ALA A 283 21.62 -10.45 7.66
N LEU A 284 20.32 -10.18 7.79
CA LEU A 284 19.34 -10.31 6.71
C LEU A 284 19.72 -9.42 5.51
N ILE A 285 19.81 -8.11 5.75
CA ILE A 285 19.86 -7.13 4.65
C ILE A 285 21.21 -7.09 3.94
N GLN A 286 22.29 -7.52 4.59
CA GLN A 286 23.63 -7.57 3.99
C GLN A 286 23.75 -8.55 2.82
N ARG A 287 22.75 -9.40 2.58
CA ARG A 287 22.68 -10.28 1.41
C ARG A 287 22.28 -9.57 0.12
N ASN A 288 21.70 -8.39 0.21
CA ASN A 288 21.39 -7.58 -0.97
C ASN A 288 22.68 -7.02 -1.58
N VAL A 289 22.71 -6.94 -2.89
CA VAL A 289 23.86 -6.42 -3.66
C VAL A 289 23.67 -4.94 -4.01
N HIS A 290 22.44 -4.56 -4.37
CA HIS A 290 22.13 -3.20 -4.79
C HIS A 290 21.81 -2.29 -3.60
N GLN A 291 22.85 -1.91 -2.86
CA GLN A 291 22.75 -1.08 -1.66
C GLN A 291 24.07 -0.42 -1.29
N PHE A 292 24.03 0.61 -0.42
CA PHE A 292 25.24 1.14 0.21
C PHE A 292 25.75 0.18 1.28
N SER A 293 27.07 -0.02 1.32
CA SER A 293 27.68 -0.80 2.41
C SER A 293 27.63 0.01 3.70
N LYS A 294 26.77 -0.40 4.64
CA LYS A 294 26.67 0.18 5.99
C LYS A 294 26.34 -0.90 7.00
N THR A 295 26.75 -0.68 8.25
CA THR A 295 26.41 -1.54 9.38
C THR A 295 25.81 -0.69 10.47
N VAL A 296 24.53 -0.88 10.73
CA VAL A 296 23.81 -0.14 11.76
C VAL A 296 24.15 -0.72 13.13
N LYS A 297 24.39 0.14 14.12
CA LYS A 297 24.72 -0.26 15.50
C LYS A 297 23.69 0.31 16.47
N SER A 298 23.19 -0.51 17.37
CA SER A 298 22.28 -0.04 18.40
C SER A 298 23.02 0.75 19.48
N ASN A 299 22.39 1.84 19.96
CA ASN A 299 22.82 2.59 21.13
C ASN A 299 22.00 2.21 22.38
N ARG A 300 21.25 1.13 22.32
CA ARG A 300 20.42 0.65 23.43
C ARG A 300 21.13 -0.46 24.21
N LYS A 301 20.60 -0.73 25.40
CA LYS A 301 21.05 -1.87 26.20
C LYS A 301 20.67 -3.19 25.53
N PRO A 302 21.43 -4.27 25.74
CA PRO A 302 21.07 -5.60 25.28
C PRO A 302 19.65 -6.01 25.72
N GLY A 303 18.94 -6.68 24.81
CA GLY A 303 17.59 -7.16 24.98
C GLY A 303 17.49 -8.68 24.83
N ARG A 304 16.44 -9.14 24.18
CA ARG A 304 16.23 -10.55 23.84
C ARG A 304 16.62 -10.82 22.40
N ILE A 305 17.21 -11.98 22.18
CA ILE A 305 17.46 -12.47 20.81
C ILE A 305 16.10 -12.74 20.16
N PRO A 306 15.89 -12.29 18.91
CA PRO A 306 14.65 -12.57 18.16
C PRO A 306 14.38 -14.08 18.10
N GLU A 307 13.13 -14.46 18.29
CA GLU A 307 12.72 -15.86 18.29
C GLU A 307 11.84 -16.16 17.08
N VAL A 308 12.04 -17.34 16.49
CA VAL A 308 11.20 -17.90 15.43
C VAL A 308 10.44 -19.08 16.02
N THR A 309 9.12 -19.00 16.06
CA THR A 309 8.27 -20.10 16.56
C THR A 309 7.69 -20.85 15.37
N VAL A 310 7.89 -22.18 15.33
CA VAL A 310 7.31 -23.07 14.33
C VAL A 310 5.97 -23.58 14.84
N TYR A 311 4.91 -23.34 14.08
CA TYR A 311 3.56 -23.84 14.36
C TYR A 311 3.16 -24.92 13.35
N GLU A 312 2.08 -25.65 13.64
CA GLU A 312 1.56 -26.69 12.75
C GLU A 312 0.94 -26.06 11.50
N ASP A 313 0.02 -25.13 11.70
CA ASP A 313 -0.77 -24.45 10.67
C ASP A 313 -1.11 -23.01 11.06
N GLU A 314 -1.86 -22.31 10.22
CA GLU A 314 -2.27 -20.91 10.43
C GLU A 314 -3.14 -20.73 11.68
N LYS A 315 -3.98 -21.74 12.01
CA LYS A 315 -4.84 -21.68 13.20
C LYS A 315 -4.02 -21.81 14.48
N ALA A 316 -3.06 -22.72 14.49
CA ALA A 316 -2.13 -22.89 15.62
C ALA A 316 -1.23 -21.66 15.79
N GLU A 317 -0.77 -21.06 14.70
CA GLU A 317 0.00 -19.80 14.70
C GLU A 317 -0.80 -18.67 15.32
N ALA A 318 -2.00 -18.40 14.81
CA ALA A 318 -2.87 -17.33 15.27
C ALA A 318 -3.24 -17.48 16.74
N ASP A 319 -3.61 -18.68 17.18
CA ASP A 319 -3.93 -18.99 18.57
C ASP A 319 -2.71 -18.85 19.49
N GLY A 320 -1.54 -19.28 19.04
CA GLY A 320 -0.28 -19.15 19.76
C GLY A 320 0.11 -17.71 19.98
N ILE A 321 0.00 -16.86 18.96
CA ILE A 321 0.29 -15.42 19.03
C ILE A 321 -0.73 -14.72 19.92
N ALA A 322 -2.02 -14.99 19.78
CA ALA A 322 -3.04 -14.39 20.64
C ALA A 322 -2.83 -14.73 22.12
N ARG A 323 -2.41 -15.98 22.44
CA ARG A 323 -1.99 -16.37 23.80
C ARG A 323 -0.76 -15.60 24.29
N GLN A 324 0.23 -15.40 23.43
CA GLN A 324 1.46 -14.71 23.79
C GLN A 324 1.19 -13.23 24.07
N ILE A 325 0.39 -12.57 23.22
CA ILE A 325 -0.07 -11.19 23.43
C ILE A 325 -0.80 -11.05 24.76
N LYS A 326 -1.73 -11.97 25.06
CA LYS A 326 -2.46 -11.95 26.33
C LYS A 326 -1.54 -12.08 27.55
N ARG A 327 -0.56 -12.96 27.50
CA ARG A 327 0.46 -13.11 28.55
C ARG A 327 1.29 -11.85 28.74
N LEU A 328 1.68 -11.18 27.65
CA LEU A 328 2.42 -9.92 27.72
C LEU A 328 1.56 -8.81 28.33
N ALA A 329 0.29 -8.75 28.00
CA ALA A 329 -0.65 -7.80 28.58
C ALA A 329 -0.88 -8.08 30.09
N GLU A 330 -1.03 -9.35 30.48
CA GLU A 330 -1.10 -9.76 31.89
C GLU A 330 0.19 -9.44 32.67
N ALA A 331 1.33 -9.40 31.98
CA ALA A 331 2.62 -8.97 32.56
C ALA A 331 2.80 -7.43 32.57
N GLY A 332 1.80 -6.65 32.13
CA GLY A 332 1.77 -5.20 32.22
C GLY A 332 2.06 -4.44 30.93
N SER A 333 2.26 -5.11 29.80
CA SER A 333 2.40 -4.45 28.49
C SER A 333 1.04 -3.95 28.01
N LYS A 334 0.99 -2.79 27.34
CA LYS A 334 -0.23 -2.32 26.69
C LYS A 334 -0.42 -3.04 25.36
N TYR A 335 -1.65 -3.27 24.94
CA TYR A 335 -1.97 -3.82 23.64
C TYR A 335 -1.48 -2.91 22.50
N SER A 336 -1.60 -1.60 22.64
CA SER A 336 -1.15 -0.59 21.68
C SER A 336 0.38 -0.53 21.50
N ASP A 337 1.15 -1.09 22.44
CA ASP A 337 2.61 -1.18 22.36
C ASP A 337 3.07 -2.44 21.58
N MET A 338 2.14 -3.31 21.22
CA MET A 338 2.39 -4.53 20.43
C MET A 338 1.82 -4.34 19.01
N ALA A 339 2.40 -5.00 18.02
CA ALA A 339 1.83 -5.03 16.66
C ALA A 339 1.99 -6.41 16.03
N ILE A 340 1.07 -6.77 15.14
CA ILE A 340 1.18 -7.95 14.30
C ILE A 340 1.31 -7.49 12.86
N LEU A 341 2.39 -7.92 12.21
CA LEU A 341 2.73 -7.56 10.84
C LEU A 341 2.65 -8.79 9.94
N PHE A 342 2.06 -8.61 8.78
CA PHE A 342 1.90 -9.66 7.77
C PHE A 342 2.16 -9.11 6.36
N ARG A 343 2.46 -10.02 5.42
CA ARG A 343 2.76 -9.65 4.03
C ARG A 343 1.51 -9.28 3.25
N THR A 344 0.44 -10.06 3.39
CA THR A 344 -0.85 -9.87 2.68
C THR A 344 -2.02 -9.82 3.66
N ASN A 345 -3.09 -9.15 3.28
CA ASN A 345 -4.29 -9.01 4.12
C ASN A 345 -5.04 -10.33 4.34
N ALA A 346 -4.87 -11.31 3.45
CA ALA A 346 -5.50 -12.63 3.59
C ALA A 346 -5.11 -13.33 4.89
N ALA A 347 -3.87 -13.10 5.38
CA ALA A 347 -3.41 -13.67 6.64
C ALA A 347 -4.13 -13.10 7.88
N SER A 348 -4.89 -12.00 7.76
CA SER A 348 -5.51 -11.34 8.92
C SER A 348 -6.72 -12.09 9.49
N ARG A 349 -7.52 -12.78 8.67
CA ARG A 349 -8.79 -13.39 9.10
C ARG A 349 -8.63 -14.39 10.26
N THR A 350 -7.79 -15.40 10.08
CA THR A 350 -7.57 -16.44 11.10
C THR A 350 -7.02 -15.82 12.39
N LEU A 351 -6.20 -14.77 12.24
CA LEU A 351 -5.65 -14.01 13.36
C LEU A 351 -6.73 -13.18 14.07
N GLU A 352 -7.58 -12.46 13.33
CA GLU A 352 -8.70 -11.69 13.87
C GLU A 352 -9.63 -12.58 14.70
N GLU A 353 -9.96 -13.77 14.18
CA GLU A 353 -10.77 -14.77 14.86
C GLU A 353 -10.12 -15.23 16.18
N ALA A 354 -8.83 -15.59 16.15
CA ALA A 354 -8.10 -16.03 17.34
C ALA A 354 -8.02 -14.96 18.42
N LEU A 355 -7.83 -13.69 18.01
CA LEU A 355 -7.82 -12.55 18.93
C LEU A 355 -9.19 -12.31 19.56
N LEU A 356 -10.28 -12.39 18.78
CA LEU A 356 -11.65 -12.27 19.28
C LEU A 356 -11.98 -13.38 20.29
N LEU A 357 -11.67 -14.64 19.97
CA LEU A 357 -11.89 -15.79 20.86
C LEU A 357 -11.18 -15.64 22.21
N ARG A 358 -10.05 -14.92 22.24
CA ARG A 358 -9.27 -14.69 23.46
C ARG A 358 -9.57 -13.35 24.13
N ASN A 359 -10.54 -12.59 23.62
CA ASN A 359 -10.86 -11.24 24.08
C ASN A 359 -9.63 -10.31 24.07
N VAL A 360 -8.79 -10.39 23.04
CA VAL A 360 -7.68 -9.46 22.81
C VAL A 360 -8.19 -8.35 21.89
N PRO A 361 -8.22 -7.09 22.35
CA PRO A 361 -8.65 -5.97 21.50
C PRO A 361 -7.62 -5.69 20.39
N PHE A 362 -8.10 -5.46 19.18
CA PHE A 362 -7.25 -5.14 18.03
C PHE A 362 -7.88 -4.12 17.09
N THR A 363 -7.05 -3.49 16.26
CA THR A 363 -7.46 -2.57 15.18
C THR A 363 -6.72 -2.90 13.91
N VAL A 364 -7.38 -2.81 12.76
CA VAL A 364 -6.74 -2.99 11.44
C VAL A 364 -6.28 -1.65 10.91
N GLN A 365 -4.97 -1.49 10.73
CA GLN A 365 -4.35 -0.22 10.33
C GLN A 365 -4.56 0.07 8.85
N GLY A 366 -5.19 1.23 8.55
CA GLY A 366 -5.36 1.72 7.19
C GLY A 366 -6.25 0.85 6.30
N GLY A 367 -7.08 0.00 6.89
CA GLY A 367 -8.03 -0.88 6.22
C GLY A 367 -9.26 -1.14 7.09
N SER A 368 -10.15 -1.96 6.58
CA SER A 368 -11.26 -2.58 7.28
C SER A 368 -10.87 -3.99 7.73
N CYS A 369 -11.53 -4.54 8.73
CA CYS A 369 -11.36 -5.94 9.07
C CYS A 369 -11.76 -6.82 7.87
N PHE A 370 -11.36 -8.09 7.89
CA PHE A 370 -11.63 -9.02 6.80
C PHE A 370 -13.09 -8.98 6.33
N TRP A 371 -14.02 -8.99 7.27
CA TRP A 371 -15.47 -8.99 7.00
C TRP A 371 -16.04 -7.70 6.42
N GLU A 372 -15.35 -6.58 6.58
CA GLU A 372 -15.76 -5.26 6.06
C GLU A 372 -15.10 -4.94 4.71
N GLN A 373 -14.20 -5.78 4.22
CA GLN A 373 -13.61 -5.63 2.89
C GLN A 373 -14.71 -5.69 1.83
N SER A 374 -14.72 -4.74 0.90
CA SER A 374 -15.83 -4.58 -0.05
C SER A 374 -16.10 -5.84 -0.87
N TYR A 375 -15.05 -6.53 -1.29
CA TYR A 375 -15.13 -7.74 -2.09
C TYR A 375 -15.61 -8.97 -1.30
N VAL A 376 -15.34 -9.03 -0.01
CA VAL A 376 -15.90 -10.04 0.90
C VAL A 376 -17.38 -9.74 1.15
N THR A 377 -17.70 -8.48 1.48
CA THR A 377 -19.09 -8.05 1.74
C THR A 377 -19.99 -8.24 0.52
N ASP A 378 -19.48 -7.97 -0.70
CA ASP A 378 -20.27 -8.18 -1.91
C ASP A 378 -20.70 -9.65 -2.10
N VAL A 379 -19.79 -10.60 -1.86
CA VAL A 379 -20.11 -12.04 -1.93
C VAL A 379 -21.09 -12.44 -0.83
N LEU A 380 -20.90 -11.92 0.39
CA LEU A 380 -21.83 -12.15 1.50
C LEU A 380 -23.21 -11.56 1.22
N ASP A 381 -23.30 -10.41 0.55
CA ASP A 381 -24.58 -9.81 0.18
C ASP A 381 -25.32 -10.60 -0.91
N TYR A 382 -24.62 -11.26 -1.83
CA TYR A 382 -25.24 -12.23 -2.74
C TYR A 382 -25.81 -13.44 -1.98
N LEU A 383 -25.08 -13.99 -1.01
CA LEU A 383 -25.59 -15.08 -0.16
C LEU A 383 -26.76 -14.62 0.69
N ARG A 384 -26.71 -13.39 1.21
CA ARG A 384 -27.81 -12.80 1.98
C ARG A 384 -29.07 -12.67 1.15
N LEU A 385 -28.96 -12.25 -0.11
CA LEU A 385 -30.09 -12.17 -1.04
C LEU A 385 -30.64 -13.54 -1.43
N ALA A 386 -29.85 -14.60 -1.41
CA ALA A 386 -30.34 -15.95 -1.59
C ALA A 386 -31.33 -16.38 -0.48
N ILE A 387 -31.09 -15.92 0.77
CA ILE A 387 -31.89 -16.28 1.96
C ILE A 387 -32.97 -15.22 2.23
N HIS A 388 -32.60 -13.95 2.08
CA HIS A 388 -33.45 -12.79 2.34
C HIS A 388 -33.61 -11.93 1.07
N PRO A 389 -34.46 -12.36 0.10
CA PRO A 389 -34.59 -11.69 -1.20
C PRO A 389 -35.01 -10.23 -1.13
N GLU A 390 -35.65 -9.83 -0.04
CA GLU A 390 -36.18 -8.46 0.18
C GLU A 390 -35.16 -7.54 0.91
N ASP A 391 -33.95 -8.01 1.18
CA ASP A 391 -32.90 -7.16 1.78
C ASP A 391 -32.46 -6.06 0.81
N SER A 392 -33.06 -4.89 1.01
CA SER A 392 -32.81 -3.71 0.18
C SER A 392 -31.37 -3.20 0.30
N GLY A 393 -30.74 -3.37 1.46
CA GLY A 393 -29.36 -2.95 1.70
C GLY A 393 -28.37 -3.76 0.87
N ALA A 394 -28.49 -5.08 0.93
CA ALA A 394 -27.70 -6.01 0.15
C ALA A 394 -27.92 -5.78 -1.37
N LEU A 395 -29.15 -5.68 -1.81
CA LEU A 395 -29.48 -5.47 -3.23
C LEU A 395 -28.93 -4.16 -3.79
N LEU A 396 -29.06 -3.05 -3.08
CA LEU A 396 -28.54 -1.76 -3.51
C LEU A 396 -26.99 -1.73 -3.53
N ARG A 397 -26.31 -2.56 -2.73
CA ARG A 397 -24.86 -2.70 -2.77
C ARG A 397 -24.40 -3.44 -4.02
N ILE A 398 -25.01 -4.60 -4.32
CA ILE A 398 -24.59 -5.46 -5.45
C ILE A 398 -25.18 -5.04 -6.80
N LEU A 399 -26.05 -4.06 -6.83
CA LEU A 399 -26.79 -3.62 -8.02
C LEU A 399 -25.90 -3.44 -9.26
N ASN A 400 -24.73 -2.86 -9.06
CA ASN A 400 -23.72 -2.63 -10.10
C ASN A 400 -22.37 -3.32 -9.79
N ARG A 401 -22.41 -4.48 -9.17
CA ARG A 401 -21.25 -5.30 -8.83
C ARG A 401 -21.54 -6.78 -9.09
N PRO A 402 -21.06 -7.34 -10.20
CA PRO A 402 -20.23 -6.75 -11.27
C PRO A 402 -20.84 -5.53 -11.95
N ASN A 403 -20.04 -4.83 -12.76
CA ASN A 403 -20.49 -3.65 -13.48
C ASN A 403 -21.61 -4.01 -14.48
N ARG A 404 -22.84 -3.55 -14.20
CA ARG A 404 -24.03 -3.73 -15.05
C ARG A 404 -24.48 -2.44 -15.70
N PHE A 405 -23.67 -1.37 -15.58
CA PHE A 405 -24.06 -0.02 -16.04
C PHE A 405 -25.38 0.48 -15.42
N LEU A 406 -25.71 -0.01 -14.22
CA LEU A 406 -26.79 0.47 -13.38
C LEU A 406 -26.21 1.47 -12.37
N GLY A 407 -25.75 2.63 -12.88
CA GLY A 407 -24.99 3.61 -12.12
C GLY A 407 -25.81 4.39 -11.09
N HIS A 408 -25.21 5.47 -10.57
CA HIS A 408 -25.78 6.26 -9.47
C HIS A 408 -27.18 6.83 -9.79
N GLU A 409 -27.43 7.27 -11.03
CA GLU A 409 -28.73 7.78 -11.44
C GLU A 409 -29.83 6.70 -11.28
N PHE A 410 -29.55 5.50 -11.78
CA PHE A 410 -30.47 4.37 -11.68
C PHE A 410 -30.67 3.96 -10.20
N ARG A 411 -29.58 3.85 -9.43
CA ARG A 411 -29.64 3.53 -8.01
C ARG A 411 -30.48 4.54 -7.22
N ASN A 412 -30.26 5.84 -7.45
CA ASN A 412 -31.01 6.90 -6.79
C ASN A 412 -32.52 6.85 -7.16
N ALA A 413 -32.86 6.58 -8.42
CA ALA A 413 -34.25 6.42 -8.83
C ALA A 413 -34.94 5.23 -8.15
N ILE A 414 -34.21 4.15 -7.86
CA ILE A 414 -34.76 3.03 -7.07
C ILE A 414 -34.97 3.47 -5.61
N ILE A 415 -34.00 4.17 -5.00
CA ILE A 415 -34.14 4.69 -3.63
C ILE A 415 -35.35 5.65 -3.53
N ASP A 416 -35.46 6.61 -4.43
CA ASP A 416 -36.56 7.56 -4.46
C ASP A 416 -37.95 6.86 -4.62
N TYR A 417 -37.96 5.76 -5.39
CA TYR A 417 -39.16 4.96 -5.54
C TYR A 417 -39.52 4.23 -4.24
N MET A 418 -38.53 3.62 -3.58
CA MET A 418 -38.69 2.96 -2.28
C MET A 418 -39.21 3.94 -1.21
N GLU A 419 -38.65 5.13 -1.12
CA GLU A 419 -39.06 6.16 -0.15
C GLU A 419 -40.53 6.63 -0.39
N ARG A 420 -40.94 6.75 -1.65
CA ARG A 420 -42.31 7.17 -2.00
C ARG A 420 -43.34 6.09 -1.78
N THR A 421 -43.01 4.83 -1.98
CA THR A 421 -43.98 3.72 -2.01
C THR A 421 -43.93 2.83 -0.77
N GLY A 422 -42.85 2.93 0.03
CA GLY A 422 -42.60 2.04 1.17
C GLY A 422 -42.29 0.60 0.78
N THR A 423 -41.88 0.35 -0.48
CA THR A 423 -41.58 -0.99 -1.00
C THR A 423 -40.08 -1.32 -0.84
N SER A 424 -39.73 -2.61 -0.98
CA SER A 424 -38.31 -3.03 -1.02
C SER A 424 -37.61 -2.62 -2.32
N ALA A 425 -36.28 -2.68 -2.33
CA ALA A 425 -35.49 -2.43 -3.53
C ALA A 425 -35.82 -3.43 -4.65
N ARG A 426 -36.13 -4.70 -4.31
CA ARG A 426 -36.52 -5.71 -5.27
C ARG A 426 -37.85 -5.35 -5.95
N SER A 427 -38.88 -5.05 -5.16
CA SER A 427 -40.15 -4.60 -5.68
C SER A 427 -40.03 -3.32 -6.51
N ALA A 428 -39.13 -2.41 -6.11
CA ALA A 428 -38.82 -1.20 -6.88
C ALA A 428 -38.16 -1.51 -8.22
N LEU A 429 -37.24 -2.48 -8.29
CA LEU A 429 -36.61 -2.95 -9.54
C LEU A 429 -37.66 -3.51 -10.52
N GLU A 430 -38.63 -4.26 -10.02
CA GLU A 430 -39.66 -4.88 -10.84
C GLU A 430 -40.72 -3.87 -11.35
N GLN A 431 -40.99 -2.82 -10.59
CA GLN A 431 -42.13 -1.91 -10.81
C GLN A 431 -41.72 -0.52 -11.32
N ASN A 432 -40.50 -0.07 -11.10
CA ASN A 432 -40.05 1.27 -11.47
C ASN A 432 -40.07 1.47 -13.00
N SER A 433 -40.52 2.64 -13.44
CA SER A 433 -40.53 3.00 -14.87
C SER A 433 -39.12 3.03 -15.48
N LEU A 434 -38.11 3.41 -14.70
CA LEU A 434 -36.70 3.45 -15.14
C LEU A 434 -36.16 2.05 -15.40
N SER A 435 -36.53 1.04 -14.59
CA SER A 435 -36.11 -0.35 -14.80
C SER A 435 -36.77 -0.98 -16.06
N LYS A 436 -37.88 -0.41 -16.52
CA LYS A 436 -38.54 -0.79 -17.76
C LYS A 436 -38.04 -0.04 -19.00
N ASP A 437 -37.19 0.96 -18.82
CA ASP A 437 -36.52 1.64 -19.93
C ASP A 437 -35.64 0.63 -20.70
N TRP A 438 -35.74 0.64 -22.04
CA TRP A 438 -35.02 -0.29 -22.91
C TRP A 438 -33.50 -0.32 -22.65
N ARG A 439 -32.94 0.81 -22.18
CA ARG A 439 -31.52 0.95 -21.83
C ARG A 439 -31.11 0.08 -20.64
N TYR A 440 -31.99 -0.12 -19.68
CA TYR A 440 -31.71 -0.84 -18.43
C TYR A 440 -32.37 -2.21 -18.36
N ARG A 441 -33.49 -2.41 -19.06
CA ARG A 441 -34.37 -3.58 -18.95
C ARG A 441 -33.62 -4.91 -19.01
N LYS A 442 -32.83 -5.13 -20.07
CA LYS A 442 -32.08 -6.37 -20.25
C LYS A 442 -31.16 -6.68 -19.05
N ARG A 443 -30.53 -5.63 -18.48
CA ARG A 443 -29.59 -5.75 -17.35
C ARG A 443 -30.32 -6.02 -16.05
N VAL A 444 -31.47 -5.41 -15.83
CA VAL A 444 -32.36 -5.66 -14.70
C VAL A 444 -32.92 -7.08 -14.76
N ASP A 445 -33.40 -7.52 -15.93
CA ASP A 445 -33.94 -8.87 -16.12
C ASP A 445 -32.85 -9.92 -15.87
N GLN A 446 -31.61 -9.67 -16.32
CA GLN A 446 -30.46 -10.53 -16.05
C GLN A 446 -30.15 -10.61 -14.54
N LEU A 447 -30.10 -9.48 -13.84
CA LEU A 447 -29.88 -9.44 -12.40
C LEU A 447 -30.98 -10.22 -11.64
N LEU A 448 -32.25 -9.96 -11.96
CA LEU A 448 -33.36 -10.66 -11.32
C LEU A 448 -33.30 -12.18 -11.57
N THR A 449 -32.92 -12.59 -12.78
CA THR A 449 -32.72 -14.01 -13.11
C THR A 449 -31.60 -14.65 -12.29
N GLN A 450 -30.48 -13.93 -12.12
CA GLN A 450 -29.36 -14.39 -11.30
C GLN A 450 -29.75 -14.52 -9.82
N LEU A 451 -30.48 -13.55 -9.28
CA LEU A 451 -30.96 -13.60 -7.91
C LEU A 451 -31.96 -14.75 -7.69
N LEU A 452 -32.88 -14.96 -8.63
CA LEU A 452 -33.85 -16.05 -8.55
C LEU A 452 -33.16 -17.43 -8.51
N TRP A 453 -32.08 -17.61 -9.27
CA TRP A 453 -31.30 -18.84 -9.22
C TRP A 453 -30.68 -19.04 -7.83
N LEU A 454 -30.09 -17.99 -7.23
CA LEU A 454 -29.52 -18.06 -5.88
C LEU A 454 -30.59 -18.42 -4.84
N GLU A 455 -31.77 -17.82 -4.91
CA GLU A 455 -32.91 -18.13 -4.02
C GLU A 455 -33.35 -19.59 -4.13
N GLN A 456 -33.48 -20.10 -5.36
CA GLN A 456 -33.86 -21.50 -5.61
C GLN A 456 -32.85 -22.52 -5.09
N ASN A 457 -31.58 -22.11 -4.95
CA ASN A 457 -30.50 -22.94 -4.49
C ASN A 457 -30.00 -22.58 -3.06
N ALA A 458 -30.71 -21.70 -2.35
CA ALA A 458 -30.31 -21.19 -1.02
C ALA A 458 -30.07 -22.29 0.03
N GLN A 459 -30.77 -23.42 -0.09
CA GLN A 459 -30.65 -24.57 0.81
C GLN A 459 -29.57 -25.59 0.35
N SER A 460 -28.89 -25.34 -0.75
CA SER A 460 -27.78 -26.18 -1.18
C SER A 460 -26.51 -25.85 -0.38
N SER A 461 -25.52 -26.74 -0.45
CA SER A 461 -24.20 -26.45 0.10
C SER A 461 -23.59 -25.18 -0.51
N LEU A 462 -22.69 -24.52 0.20
CA LEU A 462 -22.12 -23.22 -0.20
C LEU A 462 -21.30 -23.26 -1.49
N SER A 463 -20.62 -24.38 -1.78
CA SER A 463 -19.74 -24.47 -2.95
C SER A 463 -20.42 -24.18 -4.29
N PRO A 464 -21.62 -24.70 -4.61
CA PRO A 464 -22.37 -24.30 -5.81
C PRO A 464 -22.77 -22.83 -5.85
N LEU A 465 -23.15 -22.25 -4.71
CA LEU A 465 -23.52 -20.83 -4.62
C LEU A 465 -22.31 -19.94 -4.90
N PHE A 466 -21.18 -20.23 -4.27
CA PHE A 466 -19.92 -19.52 -4.52
C PHE A 466 -19.49 -19.63 -5.99
N HIS A 467 -19.52 -20.86 -6.55
CA HIS A 467 -19.17 -21.07 -7.96
C HIS A 467 -20.08 -20.25 -8.88
N TYR A 468 -21.38 -20.19 -8.58
CA TYR A 468 -22.33 -19.41 -9.37
C TYR A 468 -22.04 -17.89 -9.28
N ILE A 469 -21.82 -17.38 -8.07
CA ILE A 469 -21.46 -15.96 -7.87
C ILE A 469 -20.15 -15.64 -8.60
N TYR A 470 -19.19 -16.50 -8.48
CA TYR A 470 -17.83 -16.24 -8.91
C TYR A 470 -17.68 -16.32 -10.44
N GLU A 471 -18.19 -17.41 -11.06
CA GLU A 471 -18.02 -17.67 -12.50
C GLU A 471 -19.23 -17.19 -13.31
N TYR A 472 -20.48 -17.54 -12.94
CA TYR A 472 -21.66 -17.22 -13.76
C TYR A 472 -22.17 -15.79 -13.59
N ILE A 473 -22.12 -15.23 -12.39
CA ILE A 473 -22.40 -13.79 -12.19
C ILE A 473 -21.22 -12.95 -12.72
N GLY A 474 -20.02 -13.55 -12.81
CA GLY A 474 -18.83 -12.89 -13.32
C GLY A 474 -18.12 -12.03 -12.27
N TYR A 475 -18.25 -12.40 -10.98
CA TYR A 475 -17.64 -11.61 -9.91
C TYR A 475 -16.10 -11.68 -9.92
N LYS A 476 -15.52 -12.83 -10.33
CA LYS A 476 -14.08 -12.98 -10.53
C LYS A 476 -13.53 -11.99 -11.55
N GLU A 477 -14.19 -11.89 -12.69
CA GLU A 477 -13.80 -10.96 -13.74
C GLU A 477 -13.96 -9.50 -13.30
N PHE A 478 -15.03 -9.22 -12.54
CA PHE A 478 -15.19 -7.89 -11.93
C PHE A 478 -14.05 -7.54 -10.98
N LEU A 479 -13.58 -8.47 -10.13
CA LEU A 479 -12.44 -8.23 -9.25
C LEU A 479 -11.18 -7.93 -10.05
N ARG A 480 -11.00 -8.62 -11.17
CA ARG A 480 -9.86 -8.44 -12.07
C ARG A 480 -9.90 -7.08 -12.76
N THR A 481 -11.04 -6.70 -13.32
CA THR A 481 -11.20 -5.40 -14.01
C THR A 481 -11.19 -4.20 -13.07
N ASP A 482 -11.57 -4.40 -11.80
CA ASP A 482 -11.63 -3.34 -10.77
C ASP A 482 -10.34 -3.18 -9.95
N ALA A 483 -9.22 -3.84 -10.30
CA ALA A 483 -7.98 -3.81 -9.53
C ALA A 483 -6.73 -3.74 -10.41
N SER A 484 -5.60 -3.25 -9.87
CA SER A 484 -4.28 -3.57 -10.40
C SER A 484 -3.97 -5.06 -10.14
N GLU A 485 -2.99 -5.64 -10.84
CA GLU A 485 -2.69 -7.07 -10.70
C GLU A 485 -2.38 -7.48 -9.26
N GLU A 486 -1.52 -6.74 -8.56
CA GLU A 486 -1.24 -6.99 -7.13
C GLU A 486 -2.48 -6.86 -6.25
N LEU A 487 -3.33 -5.87 -6.50
CA LEU A 487 -4.56 -5.68 -5.75
C LEU A 487 -5.61 -6.73 -6.11
N PHE A 488 -5.59 -7.25 -7.33
CA PHE A 488 -6.42 -8.37 -7.74
C PHE A 488 -6.01 -9.64 -7.00
N GLU A 489 -4.72 -9.96 -6.95
CA GLU A 489 -4.20 -11.11 -6.20
C GLU A 489 -4.57 -11.04 -4.72
N GLU A 490 -4.37 -9.87 -4.08
CA GLU A 490 -4.76 -9.64 -2.68
C GLU A 490 -6.26 -9.88 -2.45
N ARG A 491 -7.12 -9.39 -3.36
CA ARG A 491 -8.57 -9.59 -3.29
C ARG A 491 -8.96 -11.03 -3.52
N MET A 492 -8.29 -11.69 -4.48
CA MET A 492 -8.49 -13.10 -4.79
C MET A 492 -8.15 -13.98 -3.61
N GLU A 493 -6.98 -13.77 -2.98
CA GLU A 493 -6.60 -14.49 -1.77
C GLU A 493 -7.66 -14.37 -0.67
N SER A 494 -8.23 -13.17 -0.48
CA SER A 494 -9.27 -12.96 0.53
C SER A 494 -10.60 -13.63 0.16
N VAL A 495 -10.97 -13.63 -1.12
CA VAL A 495 -12.17 -14.35 -1.57
C VAL A 495 -11.97 -15.87 -1.47
N GLU A 496 -10.81 -16.40 -1.85
CA GLU A 496 -10.47 -17.81 -1.68
C GLU A 496 -10.50 -18.23 -0.20
N GLU A 497 -10.04 -17.37 0.69
CA GLU A 497 -10.12 -17.57 2.13
C GLU A 497 -11.58 -17.64 2.61
N LEU A 498 -12.47 -16.77 2.07
CA LEU A 498 -13.91 -16.85 2.33
C LEU A 498 -14.51 -18.16 1.80
N LEU A 499 -14.13 -18.60 0.60
CA LEU A 499 -14.59 -19.85 0.01
C LEU A 499 -14.17 -21.06 0.86
N SER A 500 -12.90 -21.11 1.26
CA SER A 500 -12.35 -22.16 2.12
C SER A 500 -13.04 -22.21 3.50
N LEU A 501 -13.35 -21.04 4.06
CA LEU A 501 -14.13 -20.98 5.28
C LEU A 501 -15.55 -21.50 5.07
N GLY A 502 -16.18 -21.14 3.94
CA GLY A 502 -17.53 -21.61 3.61
C GLY A 502 -17.67 -23.12 3.57
N GLU A 503 -16.61 -23.86 3.22
CA GLU A 503 -16.60 -25.32 3.25
C GLU A 503 -16.83 -25.91 4.66
N GLN A 504 -16.68 -25.11 5.72
CA GLN A 504 -16.90 -25.54 7.11
C GLN A 504 -18.37 -25.39 7.57
N PHE A 505 -19.24 -24.82 6.72
CA PHE A 505 -20.65 -24.58 7.02
C PHE A 505 -21.56 -25.37 6.07
N ASP A 506 -22.64 -25.89 6.61
CA ASP A 506 -23.60 -26.66 5.82
C ASP A 506 -24.49 -25.77 4.95
N THR A 507 -24.85 -24.59 5.44
CA THR A 507 -25.74 -23.64 4.76
C THR A 507 -25.18 -22.22 4.72
N ALA A 508 -25.72 -21.40 3.80
CA ALA A 508 -25.39 -19.98 3.71
C ALA A 508 -25.89 -19.19 4.95
N GLU A 509 -26.96 -19.64 5.59
CA GLU A 509 -27.49 -19.04 6.81
C GLU A 509 -26.51 -19.19 7.97
N ASP A 510 -25.94 -20.39 8.17
CA ASP A 510 -24.95 -20.65 9.21
C ASP A 510 -23.70 -19.79 9.04
N LEU A 511 -23.22 -19.64 7.80
CA LEU A 511 -22.09 -18.76 7.50
C LEU A 511 -22.42 -17.29 7.80
N LEU A 512 -23.59 -16.81 7.39
CA LEU A 512 -23.99 -15.41 7.62
C LEU A 512 -24.18 -15.10 9.10
N GLU A 513 -24.75 -16.01 9.89
CA GLU A 513 -24.88 -15.88 11.35
C GLU A 513 -23.49 -15.82 12.00
N TYR A 514 -22.59 -16.71 11.60
CA TYR A 514 -21.19 -16.68 12.07
C TYR A 514 -20.53 -15.33 11.77
N VAL A 515 -20.65 -14.82 10.52
CA VAL A 515 -20.08 -13.53 10.12
C VAL A 515 -20.64 -12.38 10.96
N GLU A 516 -21.94 -12.37 11.23
CA GLU A 516 -22.58 -11.34 12.04
C GLU A 516 -22.03 -11.32 13.48
N ILE A 517 -21.86 -12.49 14.08
CA ILE A 517 -21.25 -12.62 15.41
C ILE A 517 -19.81 -12.08 15.40
N GLN A 518 -19.01 -12.41 14.37
CA GLN A 518 -17.64 -11.93 14.24
C GLN A 518 -17.59 -10.40 14.08
N MET A 519 -18.45 -9.83 13.24
CA MET A 519 -18.53 -8.38 13.05
C MET A 519 -18.95 -7.63 14.31
N LEU A 520 -19.92 -8.14 15.06
CA LEU A 520 -20.34 -7.55 16.35
C LEU A 520 -19.18 -7.60 17.37
N SER A 521 -18.45 -8.69 17.41
CA SER A 521 -17.29 -8.86 18.28
C SER A 521 -16.16 -7.92 17.90
N TYR A 522 -15.87 -7.77 16.61
CA TYR A 522 -14.90 -6.82 16.09
C TYR A 522 -15.25 -5.36 16.44
N ARG A 523 -16.50 -4.95 16.23
CA ARG A 523 -16.96 -3.58 16.56
C ARG A 523 -16.77 -3.24 18.04
N ARG A 524 -16.99 -4.20 18.93
CA ARG A 524 -16.70 -4.04 20.37
C ARG A 524 -15.20 -3.92 20.64
N SER A 525 -14.41 -4.76 20.00
CA SER A 525 -12.95 -4.78 20.13
C SER A 525 -12.30 -3.47 19.62
N SER A 526 -12.71 -2.99 18.45
CA SER A 526 -12.14 -1.80 17.79
C SER A 526 -12.45 -0.47 18.50
N GLN A 527 -13.41 -0.44 19.44
CA GLN A 527 -13.70 0.73 20.28
C GLN A 527 -12.70 0.91 21.44
N SER A 528 -11.86 -0.08 21.70
CA SER A 528 -10.83 0.03 22.74
C SER A 528 -9.76 1.05 22.33
N GLN A 529 -9.42 1.95 23.26
CA GLN A 529 -8.29 2.87 23.09
C GLN A 529 -6.94 2.16 23.19
N ASP A 530 -6.90 1.00 23.85
CA ASP A 530 -5.73 0.13 23.97
C ASP A 530 -6.01 -1.17 23.22
N ALA A 531 -5.53 -1.26 21.99
CA ALA A 531 -5.76 -2.37 21.07
C ALA A 531 -4.50 -2.68 20.27
N VAL A 532 -4.31 -3.95 19.89
CA VAL A 532 -3.18 -4.40 19.06
C VAL A 532 -3.38 -3.96 17.62
N PRO A 533 -2.47 -3.18 17.02
CA PRO A 533 -2.49 -2.89 15.60
C PRO A 533 -2.15 -4.13 14.76
N LEU A 534 -3.03 -4.47 13.83
CA LEU A 534 -2.81 -5.41 12.75
C LEU A 534 -2.50 -4.63 11.48
N SER A 535 -1.38 -4.93 10.81
CA SER A 535 -0.95 -4.13 9.67
C SER A 535 -0.18 -4.96 8.65
N THR A 536 -0.35 -4.63 7.37
CA THR A 536 0.63 -5.08 6.39
C THR A 536 1.98 -4.40 6.63
N ILE A 537 3.06 -5.06 6.24
CA ILE A 537 4.43 -4.53 6.39
C ILE A 537 4.56 -3.16 5.71
N HIS A 538 3.98 -2.98 4.53
CA HIS A 538 4.00 -1.69 3.82
C HIS A 538 3.40 -0.54 4.63
N LYS A 539 2.25 -0.77 5.26
CA LYS A 539 1.56 0.25 6.07
C LYS A 539 2.27 0.52 7.41
N SER A 540 3.09 -0.41 7.88
CA SER A 540 3.86 -0.26 9.11
C SER A 540 5.12 0.62 8.95
N LYS A 541 5.52 0.94 7.71
CA LYS A 541 6.68 1.80 7.44
C LYS A 541 6.50 3.17 8.10
N GLY A 542 7.52 3.61 8.84
CA GLY A 542 7.47 4.85 9.62
C GLY A 542 6.94 4.69 11.06
N LEU A 543 6.28 3.58 11.38
CA LEU A 543 5.78 3.29 12.73
C LEU A 543 6.83 2.53 13.56
N GLU A 544 6.58 2.42 14.88
CA GLU A 544 7.42 1.65 15.80
C GLU A 544 6.58 1.14 16.98
N TYR A 545 6.94 -0.04 17.47
CA TYR A 545 6.21 -0.73 18.55
C TYR A 545 7.19 -1.39 19.50
N HIS A 546 6.80 -1.52 20.76
CA HIS A 546 7.61 -2.20 21.76
C HIS A 546 7.83 -3.68 21.39
N THR A 547 6.75 -4.35 20.99
CA THR A 547 6.75 -5.75 20.57
C THR A 547 6.18 -5.88 19.17
N VAL A 548 6.87 -6.60 18.29
CA VAL A 548 6.40 -6.91 16.94
C VAL A 548 6.36 -8.41 16.74
N PHE A 549 5.23 -8.89 16.24
CA PHE A 549 5.03 -10.23 15.73
C PHE A 549 5.01 -10.17 14.21
N ILE A 550 5.85 -10.96 13.54
CA ILE A 550 5.84 -11.12 12.08
C ILE A 550 5.39 -12.54 11.79
N ILE A 551 4.24 -12.68 11.14
CA ILE A 551 3.57 -13.97 10.96
C ILE A 551 3.77 -14.55 9.56
N SER A 552 3.54 -15.86 9.45
CA SER A 552 3.52 -16.60 8.18
C SER A 552 4.79 -16.42 7.34
N CYS A 553 5.96 -16.49 8.02
CA CYS A 553 7.25 -16.41 7.35
C CYS A 553 7.58 -17.74 6.64
N ILE A 554 6.87 -18.01 5.54
CA ILE A 554 7.06 -19.18 4.68
C ILE A 554 7.41 -18.75 3.26
N ASP A 555 8.07 -19.63 2.52
CA ASP A 555 8.34 -19.44 1.10
C ASP A 555 7.01 -19.36 0.32
N GLY A 556 6.93 -18.42 -0.60
CA GLY A 556 5.69 -18.08 -1.32
C GLY A 556 4.85 -16.98 -0.65
N ILE A 557 5.09 -16.65 0.64
CA ILE A 557 4.50 -15.49 1.33
C ILE A 557 5.59 -14.46 1.68
N MET A 558 6.70 -14.91 2.26
CA MET A 558 7.84 -14.07 2.60
C MET A 558 9.15 -14.80 2.26
N PRO A 559 9.68 -14.69 1.04
CA PRO A 559 9.24 -13.81 -0.07
C PRO A 559 7.92 -14.23 -0.71
N HIS A 560 7.22 -13.28 -1.33
CA HIS A 560 5.99 -13.55 -2.07
C HIS A 560 6.29 -14.34 -3.34
N ALA A 561 5.39 -15.27 -3.74
CA ALA A 561 5.59 -16.13 -4.91
C ALA A 561 5.74 -15.34 -6.21
N GLU A 562 4.99 -14.25 -6.37
CA GLU A 562 4.99 -13.39 -7.56
C GLU A 562 6.06 -12.28 -7.50
N ALA A 563 6.94 -12.30 -6.49
CA ALA A 563 7.96 -11.26 -6.33
C ALA A 563 8.95 -11.25 -7.50
N LYS A 564 9.07 -10.11 -8.18
CA LYS A 564 10.03 -9.89 -9.28
C LYS A 564 11.44 -9.52 -8.77
N ASP A 565 11.53 -8.96 -7.55
CA ASP A 565 12.77 -8.53 -6.91
C ASP A 565 12.89 -9.12 -5.49
N ILE A 566 13.71 -10.14 -5.37
CA ILE A 566 14.00 -10.78 -4.07
C ILE A 566 14.70 -9.83 -3.09
N GLU A 567 15.42 -8.81 -3.58
CA GLU A 567 16.06 -7.83 -2.73
C GLU A 567 15.02 -6.88 -2.11
N GLU A 568 13.94 -6.56 -2.83
CA GLU A 568 12.82 -5.79 -2.29
C GLU A 568 12.06 -6.58 -1.22
N GLU A 569 11.79 -7.86 -1.43
CA GLU A 569 11.18 -8.72 -0.41
C GLU A 569 12.06 -8.83 0.86
N ARG A 570 13.39 -8.91 0.69
CA ARG A 570 14.31 -8.89 1.83
C ARG A 570 14.30 -7.54 2.54
N ARG A 571 14.22 -6.41 1.81
CA ARG A 571 14.01 -5.08 2.40
C ARG A 571 12.68 -5.01 3.15
N MET A 572 11.65 -5.69 2.66
CA MET A 572 10.35 -5.72 3.31
C MET A 572 10.41 -6.42 4.68
N LEU A 573 11.04 -7.59 4.76
CA LEU A 573 11.26 -8.25 6.06
C LEU A 573 12.16 -7.40 6.97
N TYR A 574 13.21 -6.76 6.44
CA TYR A 574 14.03 -5.80 7.19
C TYR A 574 13.20 -4.65 7.78
N VAL A 575 12.30 -4.07 6.98
CA VAL A 575 11.38 -3.01 7.46
C VAL A 575 10.53 -3.54 8.60
N ALA A 576 9.92 -4.72 8.46
CA ALA A 576 9.09 -5.32 9.51
C ALA A 576 9.87 -5.53 10.80
N MET A 577 11.06 -6.14 10.74
CA MET A 577 11.91 -6.39 11.90
C MET A 577 12.31 -5.09 12.63
N THR A 578 12.64 -4.05 11.86
CA THR A 578 13.07 -2.75 12.41
C THR A 578 11.91 -1.89 12.94
N ARG A 579 10.68 -2.39 12.94
CA ARG A 579 9.55 -1.78 13.66
C ARG A 579 9.60 -2.09 15.15
N ALA A 580 10.24 -3.20 15.54
CA ALA A 580 10.37 -3.60 16.93
C ALA A 580 11.40 -2.76 17.68
N THR A 581 11.06 -2.32 18.90
CA THR A 581 12.01 -1.64 19.77
C THR A 581 12.67 -2.62 20.73
N ASP A 582 11.93 -3.51 21.39
CA ASP A 582 12.42 -4.35 22.46
C ASP A 582 12.26 -5.85 22.24
N LEU A 583 11.16 -6.27 21.64
CA LEU A 583 10.85 -7.68 21.42
C LEU A 583 10.43 -7.93 19.96
N LEU A 584 11.11 -8.86 19.32
CA LEU A 584 10.80 -9.32 17.97
C LEU A 584 10.53 -10.82 17.98
N GLU A 585 9.33 -11.19 17.59
CA GLU A 585 8.87 -12.55 17.45
C GLU A 585 8.51 -12.79 15.99
N LEU A 586 9.06 -13.85 15.40
CA LEU A 586 8.71 -14.29 14.06
C LEU A 586 8.02 -15.64 14.17
N SER A 587 7.16 -15.96 13.21
CA SER A 587 6.54 -17.28 13.16
C SER A 587 6.56 -17.87 11.76
N THR A 588 6.56 -19.19 11.72
CA THR A 588 6.46 -20.01 10.51
C THR A 588 5.57 -21.21 10.79
N ILE A 589 5.04 -21.82 9.75
CA ILE A 589 4.07 -22.92 9.81
C ILE A 589 4.54 -24.08 8.96
N ARG A 590 4.15 -25.31 9.32
CA ARG A 590 4.44 -26.53 8.55
C ARG A 590 3.47 -26.77 7.41
N TYR A 591 2.21 -26.38 7.60
CA TYR A 591 1.16 -26.52 6.61
C TYR A 591 0.47 -25.17 6.39
N PHE A 592 0.29 -24.81 5.14
CA PHE A 592 -0.48 -23.65 4.71
C PHE A 592 -1.64 -24.12 3.82
N ARG A 593 -2.88 -23.78 4.19
CA ARG A 593 -4.09 -24.26 3.48
C ARG A 593 -4.06 -25.78 3.25
N ASN A 594 -3.73 -26.54 4.29
CA ASN A 594 -3.59 -27.99 4.29
C ASN A 594 -2.53 -28.55 3.32
N ARG A 595 -1.57 -27.74 2.85
CA ARG A 595 -0.44 -28.16 2.02
C ARG A 595 0.87 -27.94 2.78
N PRO A 596 1.86 -28.84 2.64
CA PRO A 596 3.17 -28.62 3.23
C PRO A 596 3.77 -27.28 2.79
N ALA A 597 4.28 -26.50 3.74
CA ALA A 597 4.91 -25.22 3.50
C ALA A 597 6.41 -25.27 3.86
N SER A 598 7.21 -24.60 3.07
CA SER A 598 8.64 -24.43 3.34
C SER A 598 8.87 -23.16 4.16
N VAL A 599 9.80 -23.23 5.09
CA VAL A 599 10.24 -22.08 5.89
C VAL A 599 10.81 -20.99 4.98
N SER A 600 10.62 -19.72 5.31
CA SER A 600 11.21 -18.62 4.58
C SER A 600 12.73 -18.79 4.39
N PRO A 601 13.24 -18.69 3.15
CA PRO A 601 14.68 -18.78 2.89
C PRO A 601 15.49 -17.66 3.57
N PHE A 602 14.82 -16.57 3.95
CA PHE A 602 15.45 -15.45 4.65
C PHE A 602 15.95 -15.79 6.05
N PHE A 603 15.41 -16.84 6.68
CA PHE A 603 15.92 -17.27 8.00
C PHE A 603 17.32 -17.83 7.95
N ALA A 604 17.73 -18.44 6.83
CA ALA A 604 19.12 -18.88 6.64
C ALA A 604 20.12 -17.70 6.65
N ASP A 605 19.70 -16.52 6.22
CA ASP A 605 20.55 -15.32 6.21
C ASP A 605 20.88 -14.82 7.63
N MET A 606 20.06 -15.13 8.62
CA MET A 606 20.19 -14.68 10.02
C MET A 606 20.21 -15.82 11.05
N GLU A 607 20.56 -17.04 10.64
CA GLU A 607 20.54 -18.25 11.47
C GLU A 607 21.24 -18.08 12.84
N LYS A 608 22.36 -17.34 12.85
CA LYS A 608 23.15 -17.12 14.09
C LYS A 608 22.57 -16.05 15.01
N GLN A 609 21.66 -15.23 14.53
CA GLN A 609 21.07 -14.08 15.22
C GLN A 609 19.65 -14.33 15.70
N ILE A 610 19.08 -15.49 15.38
CA ILE A 610 17.71 -15.88 15.78
C ILE A 610 17.73 -17.19 16.56
N LYS A 611 16.71 -17.41 17.37
CA LYS A 611 16.45 -18.70 18.04
C LYS A 611 15.20 -19.34 17.46
N VAL A 612 15.34 -20.56 16.96
CA VAL A 612 14.20 -21.33 16.44
C VAL A 612 13.68 -22.25 17.54
N LYS A 613 12.36 -22.26 17.77
CA LYS A 613 11.68 -23.15 18.71
C LYS A 613 10.38 -23.70 18.12
N ASN A 614 10.00 -24.90 18.54
CA ASN A 614 8.68 -25.42 18.22
C ASN A 614 7.62 -24.86 19.18
N ALA A 615 6.41 -24.66 18.69
CA ALA A 615 5.26 -24.29 19.51
C ALA A 615 4.99 -25.39 20.56
N PRO A 616 4.46 -25.05 21.73
CA PRO A 616 4.11 -26.05 22.75
C PRO A 616 3.14 -27.09 22.19
N GLY A 617 3.48 -28.38 22.33
CA GLY A 617 2.68 -29.51 21.83
C GLY A 617 3.08 -30.01 20.44
N LEU A 618 3.91 -29.28 19.70
CA LEU A 618 4.46 -29.73 18.43
C LEU A 618 5.57 -30.76 18.66
N ARG A 619 5.40 -31.98 18.16
CA ARG A 619 6.46 -33.01 18.23
C ARG A 619 7.54 -32.71 17.18
N ILE A 620 8.78 -32.93 17.54
CA ILE A 620 9.89 -32.98 16.59
C ILE A 620 9.72 -34.31 15.85
N GLU A 621 9.29 -34.26 14.61
CA GLU A 621 9.51 -35.35 13.68
C GLU A 621 10.91 -35.10 13.09
N ASP A 622 11.81 -36.05 13.31
CA ASP A 622 13.20 -36.06 12.86
C ASP A 622 13.34 -35.97 11.35
#